data_2ca4edcf7ad7f098792c437868107ef8
#
_entry.id   2ca4edcf7ad7f098792c437868107ef8
#
_cell.length_a   1.000
_cell.length_b   1.000
_cell.length_c   1.000
_cell.angle_alpha   90.00
_cell.angle_beta   90.00
_cell.angle_gamma   90.00
#
_symmetry.space_group_name_H-M   'P 1'
#
loop_
_entity.id
_entity.type
_entity.pdbx_description
1 polymer ?
#
loop_
_entity_poly.entity_id
_entity_poly.type
_entity_poly.pdbx_seq_one_letter_code
_entity_poly.pdbx_strand_id
1 'polypeptide(L)'
;MRAVIVAAFVAFTLTMALTPLAAKLFRRLKAGQPIRTDGPQTHLAKAGTPTMGGVVFIVTTVLAYVAGHLVLMALPEKVDGLVLNRPTGFTATGIVLIGLFVTCGFVGFIDDWLKIRRKHSGGISGKAKVLGLSIAATIFGIVAVYYTGSIDTDRISETVATPFVSFTRDIGWLNVTEIGMVVLIVLLVNATANGVNLTDGLDGLATGASMMAFMAFMIIGFWEYRHWCGGAQPADNLCYDVRDPLEIALIAGAAAGAMFGFLWWNTSPAQIFMGDSGSLSLGALIAGLAFASKTILLLPIIGALFVICTASVMIQVTSFKLTGRRVFRMSPIQHHFELAGWSEVTIVVRFWIIAGIGVAIALGFFFADFLRIAG
;
A
#
# COMPACT_ATOMS: atom_id res chain seq x y z
N MET A 1 0.74 -14.22 15.49
CA MET A 1 2.09 -13.67 15.18
C MET A 1 2.95 -14.60 14.33
N ARG A 2 3.02 -15.91 14.60
CA ARG A 2 3.83 -16.88 13.79
C ARG A 2 3.49 -16.79 12.30
N ALA A 3 2.22 -16.79 11.93
CA ALA A 3 1.78 -16.71 10.54
C ALA A 3 2.22 -15.41 9.86
N VAL A 4 2.14 -14.28 10.54
CA VAL A 4 2.57 -12.97 10.02
C VAL A 4 4.08 -12.97 9.71
N ILE A 5 4.88 -13.50 10.65
CA ILE A 5 6.34 -13.61 10.47
C ILE A 5 6.68 -14.55 9.32
N VAL A 6 6.00 -15.72 9.24
CA VAL A 6 6.23 -16.67 8.15
C VAL A 6 5.82 -16.07 6.82
N ALA A 7 4.68 -15.41 6.73
CA ALA A 7 4.25 -14.74 5.50
C ALA A 7 5.25 -13.65 5.06
N ALA A 8 5.71 -12.80 5.98
CA ALA A 8 6.72 -11.79 5.68
C ALA A 8 8.03 -12.41 5.19
N PHE A 9 8.50 -13.48 5.84
CA PHE A 9 9.73 -14.17 5.47
C PHE A 9 9.60 -14.89 4.12
N VAL A 10 8.48 -15.56 3.87
CA VAL A 10 8.19 -16.22 2.58
C VAL A 10 8.14 -15.18 1.46
N ALA A 11 7.41 -14.06 1.67
CA ALA A 11 7.35 -12.97 0.70
C ALA A 11 8.74 -12.39 0.39
N PHE A 12 9.53 -12.11 1.43
CA PHE A 12 10.91 -11.63 1.29
C PHE A 12 11.76 -12.58 0.45
N THR A 13 11.78 -13.84 0.84
CA THR A 13 12.64 -14.86 0.21
C THR A 13 12.24 -15.10 -1.24
N LEU A 14 10.94 -15.26 -1.51
CA LEU A 14 10.43 -15.46 -2.86
C LEU A 14 10.69 -14.24 -3.75
N THR A 15 10.42 -13.03 -3.25
CA THR A 15 10.65 -11.81 -4.04
C THR A 15 12.13 -11.63 -4.33
N MET A 16 12.99 -11.81 -3.34
CA MET A 16 14.44 -11.71 -3.51
C MET A 16 14.96 -12.72 -4.54
N ALA A 17 14.47 -13.97 -4.53
CA ALA A 17 14.91 -15.03 -5.44
C ALA A 17 14.33 -14.88 -6.86
N LEU A 18 13.06 -14.47 -6.98
CA LEU A 18 12.37 -14.42 -8.27
C LEU A 18 12.65 -13.12 -9.06
N THR A 19 12.96 -12.02 -8.38
CA THR A 19 13.21 -10.72 -9.05
C THR A 19 14.35 -10.80 -10.08
N PRO A 20 15.54 -11.39 -9.83
CA PRO A 20 16.58 -11.47 -10.85
C PRO A 20 16.19 -12.35 -12.03
N LEU A 21 15.36 -13.38 -11.82
CA LEU A 21 14.83 -14.23 -12.90
C LEU A 21 13.86 -13.43 -13.78
N ALA A 22 12.95 -12.68 -13.16
CA ALA A 22 12.03 -11.80 -13.85
C ALA A 22 12.77 -10.69 -14.61
N ALA A 23 13.80 -10.08 -14.02
CA ALA A 23 14.62 -9.07 -14.68
C ALA A 23 15.31 -9.64 -15.94
N LYS A 24 15.82 -10.87 -15.88
CA LYS A 24 16.38 -11.55 -17.06
C LYS A 24 15.33 -11.81 -18.14
N LEU A 25 14.13 -12.27 -17.74
CA LEU A 25 13.01 -12.51 -18.65
C LEU A 25 12.58 -11.21 -19.35
N PHE A 26 12.37 -10.16 -18.57
CA PHE A 26 11.92 -8.86 -19.09
C PHE A 26 12.97 -8.19 -20.00
N ARG A 27 14.27 -8.36 -19.71
CA ARG A 27 15.34 -7.96 -20.63
C ARG A 27 15.26 -8.69 -21.97
N ARG A 28 15.01 -10.02 -21.96
CA ARG A 28 14.83 -10.81 -23.19
C ARG A 28 13.62 -10.37 -23.99
N LEU A 29 12.54 -9.98 -23.31
CA LEU A 29 11.32 -9.44 -23.91
C LEU A 29 11.48 -7.97 -24.34
N LYS A 30 12.68 -7.37 -24.17
CA LYS A 30 12.95 -5.95 -24.44
C LYS A 30 12.00 -5.01 -23.71
N ALA A 31 11.56 -5.40 -22.50
CA ALA A 31 10.68 -4.66 -21.63
C ALA A 31 11.44 -3.56 -20.85
N GLY A 32 12.29 -2.80 -21.53
CA GLY A 32 12.95 -1.62 -20.96
C GLY A 32 12.02 -0.42 -20.93
N GLN A 33 12.10 0.36 -19.86
CA GLN A 33 11.29 1.57 -19.74
C GLN A 33 11.79 2.62 -20.75
N PRO A 34 10.93 3.18 -21.62
CA PRO A 34 11.29 4.31 -22.45
C PRO A 34 11.44 5.55 -21.57
N ILE A 35 12.66 6.13 -21.56
CA ILE A 35 12.98 7.30 -20.75
C ILE A 35 12.45 8.56 -21.44
N ARG A 36 11.86 9.46 -20.66
CA ARG A 36 11.43 10.77 -21.14
C ARG A 36 12.65 11.66 -21.40
N THR A 37 12.64 12.37 -22.51
CA THR A 37 13.71 13.28 -22.91
C THR A 37 13.69 14.61 -22.17
N ASP A 38 12.57 14.95 -21.52
CA ASP A 38 12.33 16.18 -20.76
C ASP A 38 12.71 16.06 -19.26
N GLY A 39 13.24 14.90 -18.83
CA GLY A 39 13.69 14.62 -17.46
C GLY A 39 15.18 14.98 -17.22
N PRO A 40 15.67 14.77 -15.97
CA PRO A 40 17.09 14.92 -15.66
C PRO A 40 17.96 14.02 -16.55
N GLN A 41 19.08 14.56 -17.06
CA GLN A 41 19.97 13.81 -17.96
C GLN A 41 20.57 12.54 -17.32
N THR A 42 20.69 12.52 -15.99
CA THR A 42 21.12 11.35 -15.22
C THR A 42 20.26 10.12 -15.47
N HIS A 43 18.98 10.29 -15.81
CA HIS A 43 18.06 9.21 -16.10
C HIS A 43 18.37 8.50 -17.43
N LEU A 44 19.07 9.16 -18.37
CA LEU A 44 19.45 8.54 -19.64
C LEU A 44 20.39 7.33 -19.45
N ALA A 45 21.20 7.33 -18.39
CA ALA A 45 22.06 6.21 -18.03
C ALA A 45 21.28 4.94 -17.61
N LYS A 46 19.99 5.11 -17.23
CA LYS A 46 19.09 4.02 -16.81
C LYS A 46 18.34 3.40 -18.00
N ALA A 47 18.63 3.83 -19.23
CA ALA A 47 17.99 3.31 -20.43
C ALA A 47 18.22 1.80 -20.56
N GLY A 48 17.13 1.04 -20.77
CA GLY A 48 17.22 -0.43 -20.90
C GLY A 48 17.05 -1.20 -19.58
N THR A 49 16.95 -0.53 -18.42
CA THR A 49 16.56 -1.20 -17.18
C THR A 49 15.13 -1.75 -17.35
N PRO A 50 14.90 -3.06 -17.07
CA PRO A 50 13.58 -3.66 -17.22
C PRO A 50 12.58 -3.03 -16.23
N THR A 51 11.35 -2.89 -16.65
CA THR A 51 10.20 -2.48 -15.83
C THR A 51 9.28 -3.68 -15.53
N MET A 52 8.13 -3.44 -14.89
CA MET A 52 7.13 -4.45 -14.49
C MET A 52 7.55 -5.32 -13.29
N GLY A 53 8.51 -4.88 -12.48
CA GLY A 53 8.89 -5.57 -11.25
C GLY A 53 7.73 -5.76 -10.26
N GLY A 54 6.70 -4.92 -10.38
CA GLY A 54 5.45 -5.03 -9.63
C GLY A 54 4.80 -6.39 -9.71
N VAL A 55 4.83 -7.02 -10.87
CA VAL A 55 4.25 -8.36 -11.07
C VAL A 55 4.88 -9.39 -10.12
N VAL A 56 6.18 -9.28 -9.87
CA VAL A 56 6.90 -10.23 -9.00
C VAL A 56 6.37 -10.13 -7.57
N PHE A 57 6.39 -8.94 -7.01
CA PHE A 57 5.99 -8.80 -5.61
C PHE A 57 4.47 -8.91 -5.40
N ILE A 58 3.63 -8.64 -6.40
CA ILE A 58 2.20 -8.95 -6.33
C ILE A 58 2.00 -10.46 -6.18
N VAL A 59 2.62 -11.25 -7.05
CA VAL A 59 2.52 -12.72 -6.99
C VAL A 59 3.09 -13.27 -5.69
N THR A 60 4.26 -12.80 -5.27
CA THR A 60 4.90 -13.30 -4.04
C THR A 60 4.15 -12.90 -2.77
N THR A 61 3.52 -11.73 -2.73
CA THR A 61 2.64 -11.32 -1.63
C THR A 61 1.42 -12.23 -1.54
N VAL A 62 0.76 -12.55 -2.66
CA VAL A 62 -0.38 -13.48 -2.69
C VAL A 62 0.05 -14.88 -2.23
N LEU A 63 1.17 -15.40 -2.73
CA LEU A 63 1.68 -16.72 -2.31
C LEU A 63 2.05 -16.74 -0.82
N ALA A 64 2.63 -15.66 -0.31
CA ALA A 64 2.97 -15.53 1.09
C ALA A 64 1.73 -15.42 1.99
N TYR A 65 0.69 -14.73 1.53
CA TYR A 65 -0.61 -14.70 2.20
C TYR A 65 -1.20 -16.12 2.34
N VAL A 66 -1.19 -16.90 1.25
CA VAL A 66 -1.61 -18.32 1.29
C VAL A 66 -0.74 -19.11 2.26
N ALA A 67 0.58 -18.96 2.23
CA ALA A 67 1.48 -19.64 3.15
C ALA A 67 1.20 -19.29 4.63
N GLY A 68 0.88 -18.03 4.92
CA GLY A 68 0.45 -17.59 6.25
C GLY A 68 -0.81 -18.32 6.74
N HIS A 69 -1.81 -18.48 5.86
CA HIS A 69 -3.02 -19.26 6.19
C HIS A 69 -2.74 -20.75 6.40
N LEU A 70 -1.85 -21.33 5.61
CA LEU A 70 -1.44 -22.74 5.85
C LEU A 70 -0.80 -22.90 7.22
N VAL A 71 -0.03 -21.91 7.69
CA VAL A 71 0.52 -21.92 9.06
C VAL A 71 -0.58 -21.77 10.11
N LEU A 72 -1.58 -20.92 9.88
CA LEU A 72 -2.72 -20.78 10.81
C LEU A 72 -3.52 -22.09 10.92
N MET A 73 -3.72 -22.79 9.81
CA MET A 73 -4.42 -24.10 9.80
C MET A 73 -3.61 -25.19 10.49
N ALA A 74 -2.26 -25.22 10.26
CA ALA A 74 -1.39 -26.25 10.82
C ALA A 74 -1.06 -26.03 12.29
N LEU A 75 -1.01 -24.77 12.74
CA LEU A 75 -0.60 -24.38 14.08
C LEU A 75 -1.63 -23.42 14.72
N PRO A 76 -2.81 -23.93 15.13
CA PRO A 76 -3.84 -23.09 15.73
C PRO A 76 -3.30 -22.36 16.97
N GLU A 77 -3.63 -21.08 17.08
CA GLU A 77 -3.13 -20.22 18.15
C GLU A 77 -3.87 -20.56 19.46
N LYS A 78 -3.13 -20.89 20.49
CA LYS A 78 -3.66 -21.12 21.84
C LYS A 78 -3.36 -19.89 22.69
N VAL A 79 -4.38 -19.32 23.31
CA VAL A 79 -4.22 -18.30 24.35
C VAL A 79 -4.74 -18.92 25.65
N ASP A 80 -3.90 -18.92 26.68
CA ASP A 80 -4.18 -19.50 28.02
C ASP A 80 -4.69 -20.96 27.98
N GLY A 81 -4.16 -21.77 27.05
CA GLY A 81 -4.50 -23.18 26.91
C GLY A 81 -5.80 -23.46 26.14
N LEU A 82 -6.61 -22.46 25.86
CA LEU A 82 -7.82 -22.57 25.04
C LEU A 82 -7.47 -22.37 23.56
N VAL A 83 -7.91 -23.31 22.72
CA VAL A 83 -7.91 -23.12 21.27
C VAL A 83 -8.93 -22.03 20.96
N LEU A 84 -8.47 -20.87 20.54
CA LEU A 84 -9.38 -19.83 20.09
C LEU A 84 -10.10 -20.32 18.83
N ASN A 85 -11.41 -20.39 18.90
CA ASN A 85 -12.27 -20.79 17.79
C ASN A 85 -12.35 -19.64 16.76
N ARG A 86 -11.17 -19.24 16.22
CA ARG A 86 -11.05 -18.18 15.23
C ARG A 86 -11.02 -18.77 13.84
N PRO A 87 -11.60 -18.12 12.83
CA PRO A 87 -11.53 -18.59 11.47
C PRO A 87 -10.04 -18.68 11.06
N THR A 88 -9.58 -19.90 10.78
CA THR A 88 -8.23 -20.18 10.27
C THR A 88 -8.16 -20.13 8.75
N GLY A 89 -9.33 -20.11 8.09
CA GLY A 89 -9.48 -20.03 6.64
C GLY A 89 -9.38 -18.60 6.10
N PHE A 90 -9.42 -18.48 4.78
CA PHE A 90 -9.47 -17.19 4.10
C PHE A 90 -10.71 -16.40 4.51
N THR A 91 -10.51 -15.17 4.96
CA THR A 91 -11.61 -14.29 5.37
C THR A 91 -12.05 -13.40 4.22
N ALA A 92 -13.24 -12.82 4.34
CA ALA A 92 -13.71 -11.85 3.37
C ALA A 92 -12.81 -10.62 3.30
N THR A 93 -12.34 -10.12 4.44
CA THR A 93 -11.40 -8.99 4.52
C THR A 93 -10.14 -9.28 3.72
N GLY A 94 -9.54 -10.45 3.91
CA GLY A 94 -8.33 -10.85 3.20
C GLY A 94 -8.55 -10.95 1.69
N ILE A 95 -9.64 -11.60 1.26
CA ILE A 95 -9.98 -11.77 -0.16
C ILE A 95 -10.20 -10.41 -0.84
N VAL A 96 -10.93 -9.49 -0.18
CA VAL A 96 -11.24 -8.17 -0.77
C VAL A 96 -10.00 -7.30 -0.87
N LEU A 97 -9.12 -7.31 0.15
CA LEU A 97 -7.85 -6.57 0.13
C LEU A 97 -6.89 -7.10 -0.94
N ILE A 98 -6.71 -8.41 -1.03
CA ILE A 98 -5.90 -9.04 -2.09
C ILE A 98 -6.53 -8.79 -3.45
N GLY A 99 -7.87 -8.85 -3.56
CA GLY A 99 -8.61 -8.51 -4.77
C GLY A 99 -8.32 -7.08 -5.24
N LEU A 100 -8.37 -6.09 -4.35
CA LEU A 100 -8.03 -4.69 -4.64
C LEU A 100 -6.58 -4.56 -5.11
N PHE A 101 -5.65 -5.20 -4.39
CA PHE A 101 -4.22 -5.18 -4.70
C PHE A 101 -3.92 -5.72 -6.10
N VAL A 102 -4.48 -6.89 -6.43
CA VAL A 102 -4.26 -7.55 -7.73
C VAL A 102 -4.95 -6.80 -8.87
N THR A 103 -6.20 -6.33 -8.68
CA THR A 103 -6.93 -5.64 -9.74
C THR A 103 -6.33 -4.28 -10.07
N CYS A 104 -5.90 -3.49 -9.08
CA CYS A 104 -5.18 -2.24 -9.34
C CYS A 104 -3.81 -2.50 -9.97
N GLY A 105 -3.11 -3.56 -9.56
CA GLY A 105 -1.89 -4.01 -10.20
C GLY A 105 -2.08 -4.43 -11.65
N PHE A 106 -3.22 -5.05 -11.97
CA PHE A 106 -3.57 -5.43 -13.35
C PHE A 106 -3.83 -4.19 -14.23
N VAL A 107 -4.47 -3.16 -13.71
CA VAL A 107 -4.60 -1.87 -14.43
C VAL A 107 -3.22 -1.31 -14.77
N GLY A 108 -2.28 -1.31 -13.81
CA GLY A 108 -0.90 -0.87 -14.04
C GLY A 108 -0.14 -1.78 -15.00
N PHE A 109 -0.38 -3.10 -14.93
CA PHE A 109 0.22 -4.07 -15.86
C PHE A 109 -0.19 -3.79 -17.31
N ILE A 110 -1.46 -3.50 -17.57
CA ILE A 110 -1.92 -3.12 -18.90
C ILE A 110 -1.20 -1.87 -19.40
N ASP A 111 -1.01 -0.87 -18.52
CA ASP A 111 -0.29 0.36 -18.87
C ASP A 111 1.17 0.07 -19.24
N ASP A 112 1.89 -0.66 -18.39
CA ASP A 112 3.28 -1.05 -18.62
C ASP A 112 3.42 -1.89 -19.89
N TRP A 113 2.53 -2.85 -20.10
CA TRP A 113 2.53 -3.70 -21.28
C TRP A 113 2.34 -2.91 -22.58
N LEU A 114 1.42 -1.93 -22.57
CA LEU A 114 1.17 -1.07 -23.73
C LEU A 114 2.37 -0.16 -24.03
N LYS A 115 3.04 0.38 -23.00
CA LYS A 115 4.29 1.16 -23.15
C LYS A 115 5.37 0.34 -23.86
N ILE A 116 5.56 -0.92 -23.42
CA ILE A 116 6.56 -1.82 -23.99
C ILE A 116 6.19 -2.15 -25.45
N ARG A 117 4.94 -2.55 -25.71
CA ARG A 117 4.50 -2.95 -27.04
C ARG A 117 4.56 -1.81 -28.06
N ARG A 118 4.21 -0.59 -27.64
CA ARG A 118 4.19 0.60 -28.51
C ARG A 118 5.56 1.28 -28.60
N LYS A 119 6.54 0.89 -27.78
CA LYS A 119 7.88 1.54 -27.66
C LYS A 119 7.77 3.05 -27.44
N HIS A 120 6.75 3.49 -26.73
CA HIS A 120 6.46 4.89 -26.46
C HIS A 120 6.12 5.07 -24.98
N SER A 121 6.55 6.18 -24.37
CA SER A 121 6.31 6.47 -22.95
C SER A 121 4.83 6.69 -22.59
N GLY A 122 3.95 6.89 -23.57
CA GLY A 122 2.51 6.97 -23.38
C GLY A 122 1.87 5.58 -23.36
N GLY A 123 1.48 5.09 -22.16
CA GLY A 123 0.70 3.87 -21.98
C GLY A 123 -0.78 4.07 -22.29
N ILE A 124 -1.66 3.71 -21.36
CA ILE A 124 -3.08 4.10 -21.39
C ILE A 124 -3.22 5.59 -21.05
N SER A 125 -4.29 6.23 -21.53
CA SER A 125 -4.54 7.62 -21.17
C SER A 125 -4.74 7.78 -19.66
N GLY A 126 -4.35 8.92 -19.10
CA GLY A 126 -4.53 9.18 -17.66
C GLY A 126 -6.00 9.02 -17.21
N LYS A 127 -6.97 9.41 -18.08
CA LYS A 127 -8.40 9.22 -17.81
C LYS A 127 -8.77 7.73 -17.74
N ALA A 128 -8.25 6.89 -18.63
CA ALA A 128 -8.52 5.45 -18.64
C ALA A 128 -7.87 4.77 -17.42
N LYS A 129 -6.67 5.22 -16.98
CA LYS A 129 -6.03 4.74 -15.74
C LYS A 129 -6.89 5.04 -14.53
N VAL A 130 -7.32 6.29 -14.35
CA VAL A 130 -8.21 6.69 -13.25
C VAL A 130 -9.52 5.93 -13.31
N LEU A 131 -10.11 5.73 -14.50
CA LEU A 131 -11.34 4.94 -14.65
C LEU A 131 -11.15 3.49 -14.21
N GLY A 132 -10.06 2.83 -14.63
CA GLY A 132 -9.75 1.45 -14.22
C GLY A 132 -9.58 1.31 -12.71
N LEU A 133 -8.82 2.22 -12.08
CA LEU A 133 -8.67 2.28 -10.64
C LEU A 133 -10.01 2.55 -9.93
N SER A 134 -10.84 3.46 -10.47
CA SER A 134 -12.14 3.77 -9.90
C SER A 134 -13.10 2.59 -9.96
N ILE A 135 -13.09 1.80 -11.05
CA ILE A 135 -13.89 0.57 -11.14
C ILE A 135 -13.44 -0.44 -10.08
N ALA A 136 -12.14 -0.70 -9.98
CA ALA A 136 -11.59 -1.61 -8.98
C ALA A 136 -11.94 -1.16 -7.53
N ALA A 137 -11.77 0.14 -7.25
CA ALA A 137 -12.08 0.73 -5.97
C ALA A 137 -13.58 0.74 -5.65
N THR A 138 -14.45 0.91 -6.65
CA THR A 138 -15.91 0.84 -6.48
C THR A 138 -16.33 -0.59 -6.14
N ILE A 139 -15.82 -1.59 -6.84
CA ILE A 139 -16.11 -3.01 -6.52
C ILE A 139 -15.64 -3.32 -5.10
N PHE A 140 -14.41 -2.96 -4.76
CA PHE A 140 -13.91 -3.10 -3.40
C PHE A 140 -14.79 -2.38 -2.38
N GLY A 141 -15.16 -1.11 -2.63
CA GLY A 141 -15.98 -0.29 -1.73
C GLY A 141 -17.37 -0.87 -1.50
N ILE A 142 -18.04 -1.33 -2.56
CA ILE A 142 -19.34 -1.98 -2.43
C ILE A 142 -19.24 -3.24 -1.56
N VAL A 143 -18.26 -4.11 -1.85
CA VAL A 143 -18.10 -5.35 -1.07
C VAL A 143 -17.68 -5.06 0.37
N ALA A 144 -16.79 -4.08 0.59
CA ALA A 144 -16.29 -3.72 1.92
C ALA A 144 -17.35 -3.08 2.82
N VAL A 145 -18.27 -2.28 2.24
CA VAL A 145 -19.30 -1.55 3.00
C VAL A 145 -20.56 -2.37 3.19
N TYR A 146 -20.97 -3.16 2.19
CA TYR A 146 -22.23 -3.90 2.22
C TYR A 146 -22.05 -5.40 2.49
N TYR A 147 -20.80 -5.90 2.52
CA TYR A 147 -20.57 -7.31 2.83
C TYR A 147 -20.88 -7.55 4.29
N THR A 148 -21.97 -8.29 4.52
CA THR A 148 -22.37 -8.82 5.81
C THR A 148 -21.97 -10.28 5.88
N GLY A 149 -21.18 -10.67 6.86
CA GLY A 149 -20.85 -12.05 7.14
C GLY A 149 -21.21 -12.34 8.58
N SER A 150 -21.80 -13.51 8.84
CA SER A 150 -22.12 -13.92 10.19
C SER A 150 -20.86 -14.06 11.05
N ILE A 151 -20.60 -13.08 11.86
CA ILE A 151 -19.75 -13.22 13.03
C ILE A 151 -20.72 -13.20 14.21
N ASP A 152 -20.85 -14.32 14.90
CA ASP A 152 -21.80 -14.59 15.98
C ASP A 152 -21.57 -13.74 17.26
N THR A 153 -21.17 -12.48 17.14
CA THR A 153 -20.97 -11.62 18.32
C THR A 153 -21.53 -10.23 18.05
N ASP A 154 -22.41 -9.75 18.89
CA ASP A 154 -23.05 -8.43 18.88
C ASP A 154 -22.07 -7.25 18.98
N ARG A 155 -20.76 -7.49 18.95
CA ARG A 155 -19.71 -6.52 19.23
C ARG A 155 -18.67 -6.36 18.12
N ILE A 156 -18.85 -7.01 16.97
CA ILE A 156 -17.90 -6.94 15.87
C ILE A 156 -18.57 -6.37 14.64
N SER A 157 -17.89 -5.44 14.01
CA SER A 157 -18.30 -4.90 12.73
C SER A 157 -18.46 -6.01 11.70
N GLU A 158 -19.67 -6.20 11.19
CA GLU A 158 -19.94 -7.20 10.17
C GLU A 158 -19.32 -6.85 8.82
N THR A 159 -18.97 -5.57 8.63
CA THR A 159 -18.44 -5.03 7.38
C THR A 159 -16.94 -4.73 7.49
N VAL A 160 -16.23 -4.77 6.37
CA VAL A 160 -14.80 -4.44 6.28
C VAL A 160 -14.56 -2.94 6.46
N ALA A 161 -15.48 -2.12 5.95
CA ALA A 161 -15.47 -0.67 6.13
C ALA A 161 -16.84 -0.21 6.62
N THR A 162 -16.87 0.61 7.67
CA THR A 162 -18.09 1.20 8.24
C THR A 162 -18.41 2.52 7.56
N PRO A 163 -19.66 3.04 7.64
CA PRO A 163 -20.01 4.35 7.08
C PRO A 163 -19.43 5.54 7.88
N PHE A 164 -18.60 5.27 8.88
CA PHE A 164 -17.98 6.30 9.71
C PHE A 164 -16.54 6.57 9.28
N VAL A 165 -16.15 7.85 9.26
CA VAL A 165 -14.74 8.20 9.14
C VAL A 165 -14.04 7.85 10.45
N SER A 166 -12.85 7.27 10.36
CA SER A 166 -12.10 6.76 11.51
C SER A 166 -10.73 7.42 11.63
N PHE A 167 -10.28 7.58 12.88
CA PHE A 167 -8.91 8.01 13.19
C PHE A 167 -8.07 6.81 13.66
N THR A 168 -8.44 6.20 14.76
CA THR A 168 -7.98 4.91 15.30
C THR A 168 -9.18 4.02 15.63
N ARG A 169 -10.35 4.61 15.61
CA ARG A 169 -11.70 4.07 15.83
C ARG A 169 -12.68 4.90 15.04
N ASP A 170 -13.89 4.41 14.87
CA ASP A 170 -14.96 5.14 14.22
C ASP A 170 -15.33 6.41 14.99
N ILE A 171 -15.39 7.55 14.30
CA ILE A 171 -15.81 8.82 14.86
C ILE A 171 -17.34 8.92 14.72
N GLY A 172 -18.08 8.60 15.81
CA GLY A 172 -19.52 8.39 15.78
C GLY A 172 -20.37 9.55 15.21
N TRP A 173 -19.89 10.80 15.29
CA TRP A 173 -20.59 11.96 14.71
C TRP A 173 -20.24 12.20 13.23
N LEU A 174 -19.20 11.53 12.68
CA LEU A 174 -18.74 11.73 11.31
C LEU A 174 -19.20 10.56 10.42
N ASN A 175 -20.52 10.44 10.28
CA ASN A 175 -21.16 9.48 9.39
C ASN A 175 -21.30 10.08 7.99
N VAL A 176 -20.63 9.48 7.01
CA VAL A 176 -20.69 9.92 5.60
C VAL A 176 -21.68 9.10 4.77
N THR A 177 -22.47 8.27 5.40
CA THR A 177 -23.34 7.26 4.80
C THR A 177 -22.57 6.17 4.05
N GLU A 178 -23.22 5.07 3.74
CA GLU A 178 -22.60 3.93 3.01
C GLU A 178 -22.15 4.35 1.61
N ILE A 179 -22.98 5.09 0.88
CA ILE A 179 -22.64 5.61 -0.45
C ILE A 179 -21.47 6.60 -0.36
N GLY A 180 -21.51 7.49 0.62
CA GLY A 180 -20.42 8.44 0.87
C GLY A 180 -19.11 7.73 1.21
N MET A 181 -19.16 6.60 1.95
CA MET A 181 -17.98 5.79 2.23
C MET A 181 -17.42 5.11 0.97
N VAL A 182 -18.28 4.58 0.09
CA VAL A 182 -17.82 4.04 -1.21
C VAL A 182 -17.14 5.15 -2.05
N VAL A 183 -17.73 6.35 -2.08
CA VAL A 183 -17.11 7.50 -2.78
C VAL A 183 -15.75 7.85 -2.16
N LEU A 184 -15.66 7.88 -0.84
CA LEU A 184 -14.40 8.15 -0.11
C LEU A 184 -13.34 7.08 -0.40
N ILE A 185 -13.72 5.80 -0.46
CA ILE A 185 -12.84 4.70 -0.86
C ILE A 185 -12.30 4.93 -2.27
N VAL A 186 -13.17 5.25 -3.24
CA VAL A 186 -12.75 5.52 -4.62
C VAL A 186 -11.78 6.69 -4.68
N LEU A 187 -12.05 7.77 -3.96
CA LEU A 187 -11.17 8.94 -3.91
C LEU A 187 -9.81 8.60 -3.29
N LEU A 188 -9.77 7.93 -2.13
CA LEU A 188 -8.53 7.64 -1.44
C LEU A 188 -7.70 6.56 -2.15
N VAL A 189 -8.31 5.53 -2.71
CA VAL A 189 -7.60 4.52 -3.53
C VAL A 189 -6.95 5.19 -4.75
N ASN A 190 -7.67 6.06 -5.47
CA ASN A 190 -7.09 6.81 -6.58
C ASN A 190 -5.97 7.75 -6.12
N ALA A 191 -6.16 8.46 -5.00
CA ALA A 191 -5.18 9.40 -4.48
C ALA A 191 -3.88 8.68 -4.06
N THR A 192 -3.99 7.58 -3.31
CA THR A 192 -2.81 6.82 -2.84
C THR A 192 -2.13 6.05 -3.96
N ALA A 193 -2.88 5.40 -4.86
CA ALA A 193 -2.31 4.71 -6.01
C ALA A 193 -1.50 5.66 -6.90
N ASN A 194 -2.06 6.82 -7.25
CA ASN A 194 -1.34 7.83 -8.01
C ASN A 194 -0.22 8.49 -7.18
N GLY A 195 -0.40 8.65 -5.86
CA GLY A 195 0.62 9.18 -4.96
C GLY A 195 1.88 8.32 -4.91
N VAL A 196 1.72 7.01 -4.78
CA VAL A 196 2.84 6.06 -4.85
C VAL A 196 3.48 6.09 -6.24
N ASN A 197 2.66 6.13 -7.31
CA ASN A 197 3.16 6.19 -8.69
C ASN A 197 3.97 7.47 -8.96
N LEU A 198 3.55 8.63 -8.45
CA LEU A 198 4.31 9.88 -8.55
C LEU A 198 5.61 9.86 -7.73
N THR A 199 5.65 9.07 -6.67
CA THR A 199 6.85 8.91 -5.83
C THR A 199 7.85 7.96 -6.46
N ASP A 200 7.42 7.04 -7.34
CA ASP A 200 8.27 6.07 -8.06
C ASP A 200 9.09 6.73 -9.19
N GLY A 201 9.80 7.81 -8.87
CA GLY A 201 10.66 8.55 -9.81
C GLY A 201 12.15 8.34 -9.58
N LEU A 202 12.55 7.80 -8.44
CA LEU A 202 13.95 7.51 -8.07
C LEU A 202 14.09 6.06 -7.57
N ASP A 203 15.25 5.45 -7.82
CA ASP A 203 15.55 4.07 -7.48
C ASP A 203 15.33 3.79 -5.99
N GLY A 204 14.43 2.88 -5.65
CA GLY A 204 14.13 2.46 -4.29
C GLY A 204 13.23 3.42 -3.47
N LEU A 205 12.96 4.64 -3.95
CA LEU A 205 12.24 5.65 -3.16
C LEU A 205 10.84 5.16 -2.77
N ALA A 206 10.01 4.81 -3.75
CA ALA A 206 8.64 4.34 -3.50
C ALA A 206 8.62 2.98 -2.80
N THR A 207 9.55 2.09 -3.14
CA THR A 207 9.69 0.76 -2.51
C THR A 207 9.93 0.88 -1.01
N GLY A 208 10.92 1.67 -0.59
CA GLY A 208 11.26 1.84 0.83
C GLY A 208 10.18 2.58 1.61
N ALA A 209 9.55 3.61 1.02
CA ALA A 209 8.44 4.32 1.65
C ALA A 209 7.21 3.41 1.84
N SER A 210 6.85 2.62 0.82
CA SER A 210 5.75 1.64 0.90
C SER A 210 6.03 0.56 1.94
N MET A 211 7.27 0.06 2.01
CA MET A 211 7.70 -0.89 3.03
C MET A 211 7.44 -0.37 4.45
N MET A 212 7.81 0.88 4.74
CA MET A 212 7.56 1.50 6.05
C MET A 212 6.07 1.64 6.34
N ALA A 213 5.25 2.03 5.34
CA ALA A 213 3.81 2.10 5.48
C ALA A 213 3.19 0.73 5.79
N PHE A 214 3.60 -0.33 5.10
CA PHE A 214 3.12 -1.69 5.39
C PHE A 214 3.57 -2.18 6.77
N MET A 215 4.78 -1.83 7.21
CA MET A 215 5.22 -2.16 8.58
C MET A 215 4.34 -1.46 9.63
N ALA A 216 3.92 -0.22 9.40
CA ALA A 216 2.96 0.46 10.28
C ALA A 216 1.64 -0.30 10.35
N PHE A 217 1.04 -0.68 9.20
CA PHE A 217 -0.21 -1.45 9.18
C PHE A 217 -0.07 -2.86 9.76
N MET A 218 1.09 -3.49 9.61
CA MET A 218 1.38 -4.77 10.27
C MET A 218 1.35 -4.62 11.80
N ILE A 219 1.95 -3.55 12.33
CA ILE A 219 1.96 -3.26 13.77
C ILE A 219 0.54 -2.93 14.25
N ILE A 220 -0.18 -2.05 13.54
CA ILE A 220 -1.56 -1.66 13.87
C ILE A 220 -2.46 -2.90 13.88
N GLY A 221 -2.51 -3.67 12.80
CA GLY A 221 -3.40 -4.84 12.70
C GLY A 221 -3.04 -5.93 13.73
N PHE A 222 -1.75 -6.09 14.06
CA PHE A 222 -1.37 -7.02 15.13
C PHE A 222 -1.77 -6.52 16.52
N TRP A 223 -1.69 -5.20 16.77
CA TRP A 223 -2.16 -4.61 18.02
C TRP A 223 -3.67 -4.74 18.16
N GLU A 224 -4.44 -4.41 17.13
CA GLU A 224 -5.90 -4.59 17.05
C GLU A 224 -6.30 -6.05 17.27
N TYR A 225 -5.52 -7.00 16.70
CA TYR A 225 -5.74 -8.43 16.92
C TYR A 225 -5.56 -8.84 18.37
N ARG A 226 -4.59 -8.25 19.07
CA ARG A 226 -4.36 -8.52 20.51
C ARG A 226 -5.45 -7.92 21.40
N HIS A 227 -6.05 -6.82 20.99
CA HIS A 227 -7.10 -6.09 21.70
C HIS A 227 -8.43 -6.12 20.92
N TRP A 228 -8.74 -7.24 20.32
CA TRP A 228 -9.92 -7.40 19.46
C TRP A 228 -11.19 -7.62 20.30
N CYS A 229 -12.29 -6.89 19.98
CA CYS A 229 -13.58 -7.04 20.67
C CYS A 229 -14.19 -8.43 20.53
N GLY A 230 -13.86 -9.18 19.47
CA GLY A 230 -14.27 -10.59 19.27
C GLY A 230 -13.38 -11.60 19.99
N GLY A 231 -12.43 -11.16 20.83
CA GLY A 231 -11.57 -12.03 21.60
C GLY A 231 -12.17 -12.49 22.95
N ALA A 232 -11.44 -13.33 23.68
CA ALA A 232 -11.83 -13.81 25.01
C ALA A 232 -11.66 -12.77 26.14
N GLN A 233 -11.12 -11.59 25.84
CA GLN A 233 -10.92 -10.52 26.81
C GLN A 233 -12.24 -9.77 27.08
N PRO A 234 -12.49 -9.35 28.33
CA PRO A 234 -13.68 -8.59 28.65
C PRO A 234 -13.68 -7.28 27.90
N ALA A 235 -14.85 -6.91 27.48
CA ALA A 235 -15.16 -5.79 26.66
C ALA A 235 -15.22 -4.50 27.45
N ASP A 236 -14.11 -4.05 27.90
CA ASP A 236 -13.95 -2.67 28.26
C ASP A 236 -13.78 -1.85 26.98
N ASN A 237 -14.00 -0.54 27.03
CA ASN A 237 -13.89 0.39 25.90
C ASN A 237 -12.50 0.38 25.21
N LEU A 238 -11.61 -0.50 25.63
CA LEU A 238 -10.25 -0.68 25.17
C LEU A 238 -10.12 -1.58 23.91
N CYS A 239 -11.14 -2.40 23.63
CA CYS A 239 -11.04 -3.28 22.47
C CYS A 239 -11.27 -2.52 21.15
N TYR A 240 -10.75 -3.05 20.05
CA TYR A 240 -10.97 -2.56 18.70
C TYR A 240 -12.07 -3.35 18.00
N ASP A 241 -13.05 -2.63 17.49
CA ASP A 241 -14.13 -3.18 16.68
C ASP A 241 -13.71 -3.20 15.20
N VAL A 242 -12.78 -4.09 14.88
CA VAL A 242 -12.28 -4.35 13.54
C VAL A 242 -12.66 -5.76 13.16
N ARG A 243 -13.13 -5.98 11.92
CA ARG A 243 -13.65 -7.28 11.50
C ARG A 243 -12.61 -8.40 11.61
N ASP A 244 -11.50 -8.29 10.89
CA ASP A 244 -10.48 -9.34 10.78
C ASP A 244 -9.06 -8.75 10.97
N PRO A 245 -8.67 -8.29 12.18
CA PRO A 245 -7.41 -7.56 12.35
C PRO A 245 -6.16 -8.41 12.07
N LEU A 246 -6.24 -9.74 12.24
CA LEU A 246 -5.12 -10.63 11.90
C LEU A 246 -4.84 -10.66 10.39
N GLU A 247 -5.87 -10.56 9.56
CA GLU A 247 -5.72 -10.48 8.10
C GLU A 247 -4.99 -9.21 7.68
N ILE A 248 -5.30 -8.07 8.34
CA ILE A 248 -4.61 -6.80 8.11
C ILE A 248 -3.12 -6.97 8.40
N ALA A 249 -2.78 -7.54 9.56
CA ALA A 249 -1.39 -7.79 9.93
C ALA A 249 -0.69 -8.77 8.97
N LEU A 250 -1.39 -9.82 8.53
CA LEU A 250 -0.87 -10.86 7.66
C LEU A 250 -0.53 -10.31 6.27
N ILE A 251 -1.48 -9.59 5.66
CA ILE A 251 -1.31 -9.00 4.32
C ILE A 251 -0.25 -7.90 4.36
N ALA A 252 -0.32 -7.02 5.36
CA ALA A 252 0.67 -5.95 5.51
C ALA A 252 2.07 -6.51 5.75
N GLY A 253 2.20 -7.57 6.57
CA GLY A 253 3.47 -8.26 6.79
C GLY A 253 4.01 -8.93 5.53
N ALA A 254 3.16 -9.60 4.75
CA ALA A 254 3.53 -10.18 3.45
C ALA A 254 3.99 -9.10 2.46
N ALA A 255 3.24 -7.99 2.35
CA ALA A 255 3.60 -6.87 1.48
C ALA A 255 4.92 -6.21 1.92
N ALA A 256 5.12 -5.98 3.22
CA ALA A 256 6.38 -5.46 3.76
C ALA A 256 7.56 -6.39 3.42
N GLY A 257 7.41 -7.69 3.64
CA GLY A 257 8.44 -8.68 3.28
C GLY A 257 8.76 -8.67 1.79
N ALA A 258 7.73 -8.62 0.93
CA ALA A 258 7.92 -8.52 -0.51
C ALA A 258 8.67 -7.24 -0.91
N MET A 259 8.36 -6.09 -0.27
CA MET A 259 9.07 -4.84 -0.51
C MET A 259 10.54 -4.92 -0.07
N PHE A 260 10.86 -5.56 1.06
CA PHE A 260 12.24 -5.81 1.46
C PHE A 260 13.02 -6.61 0.41
N GLY A 261 12.42 -7.70 -0.09
CA GLY A 261 13.05 -8.54 -1.12
C GLY A 261 13.21 -7.82 -2.45
N PHE A 262 12.23 -6.98 -2.82
CA PHE A 262 12.28 -6.20 -4.06
C PHE A 262 13.29 -5.05 -3.96
N LEU A 263 13.38 -4.38 -2.80
CA LEU A 263 14.30 -3.26 -2.57
C LEU A 263 15.76 -3.65 -2.81
N TRP A 264 16.16 -4.89 -2.54
CA TRP A 264 17.51 -5.38 -2.81
C TRP A 264 17.93 -5.19 -4.28
N TRP A 265 16.99 -5.31 -5.20
CA TRP A 265 17.22 -5.20 -6.64
C TRP A 265 16.82 -3.83 -7.22
N ASN A 266 15.98 -3.10 -6.49
CA ASN A 266 15.45 -1.81 -6.91
C ASN A 266 16.24 -0.62 -6.34
N THR A 267 17.14 -0.83 -5.37
CA THR A 267 18.04 0.23 -4.87
C THR A 267 19.01 0.71 -5.96
N SER A 268 19.48 1.95 -5.82
CA SER A 268 20.36 2.58 -6.82
C SER A 268 21.76 1.94 -6.87
N PRO A 269 22.29 1.53 -8.06
CA PRO A 269 21.62 1.58 -9.37
C PRO A 269 20.63 0.43 -9.58
N ALA A 270 19.39 0.74 -9.87
CA ALA A 270 18.33 -0.27 -9.94
C ALA A 270 18.52 -1.27 -11.08
N GLN A 271 18.35 -2.54 -10.77
CA GLN A 271 18.39 -3.64 -11.76
C GLN A 271 17.04 -3.91 -12.41
N ILE A 272 15.96 -3.43 -11.79
CA ILE A 272 14.57 -3.52 -12.24
C ILE A 272 13.73 -2.40 -11.62
N PHE A 273 12.82 -1.81 -12.39
CA PHE A 273 11.83 -0.86 -11.91
C PHE A 273 10.52 -1.56 -11.59
N MET A 274 9.78 -1.03 -10.58
CA MET A 274 8.49 -1.63 -10.22
C MET A 274 7.43 -1.42 -11.30
N GLY A 275 7.45 -0.28 -11.99
CA GLY A 275 6.47 0.10 -12.99
C GLY A 275 5.12 0.49 -12.40
N ASP A 276 4.17 0.82 -13.29
CA ASP A 276 2.82 1.19 -12.89
C ASP A 276 2.06 0.00 -12.28
N SER A 277 2.37 -1.24 -12.71
CA SER A 277 1.85 -2.47 -12.10
C SER A 277 2.13 -2.52 -10.61
N GLY A 278 3.33 -2.12 -10.20
CA GLY A 278 3.74 -2.12 -8.81
C GLY A 278 3.19 -0.92 -8.03
N SER A 279 3.46 0.28 -8.49
CA SER A 279 3.13 1.50 -7.75
C SER A 279 1.62 1.67 -7.51
N LEU A 280 0.78 1.35 -8.51
CA LEU A 280 -0.68 1.45 -8.37
C LEU A 280 -1.24 0.41 -7.41
N SER A 281 -0.71 -0.83 -7.45
CA SER A 281 -1.13 -1.87 -6.52
C SER A 281 -0.77 -1.54 -5.06
N LEU A 282 0.46 -1.07 -4.81
CA LEU A 282 0.92 -0.72 -3.47
C LEU A 282 0.07 0.40 -2.86
N GLY A 283 -0.17 1.48 -3.62
CA GLY A 283 -1.00 2.57 -3.14
C GLY A 283 -2.44 2.17 -2.87
N ALA A 284 -3.02 1.33 -3.72
CA ALA A 284 -4.36 0.78 -3.52
C ALA A 284 -4.44 -0.10 -2.25
N LEU A 285 -3.45 -0.96 -2.02
CA LEU A 285 -3.40 -1.80 -0.82
C LEU A 285 -3.23 -0.96 0.45
N ILE A 286 -2.37 0.07 0.43
CA ILE A 286 -2.19 1.01 1.56
C ILE A 286 -3.53 1.67 1.92
N ALA A 287 -4.32 2.13 0.94
CA ALA A 287 -5.65 2.66 1.19
C ALA A 287 -6.61 1.59 1.74
N GLY A 288 -6.65 0.42 1.12
CA GLY A 288 -7.50 -0.69 1.57
C GLY A 288 -7.24 -1.09 3.02
N LEU A 289 -5.97 -1.16 3.43
CA LEU A 289 -5.57 -1.45 4.81
C LEU A 289 -6.05 -0.36 5.77
N ALA A 290 -5.99 0.92 5.39
CA ALA A 290 -6.46 2.02 6.23
C ALA A 290 -7.99 1.97 6.46
N PHE A 291 -8.77 1.56 5.46
CA PHE A 291 -10.21 1.34 5.64
C PHE A 291 -10.48 0.13 6.53
N ALA A 292 -9.81 -0.98 6.28
CA ALA A 292 -10.00 -2.21 7.04
C ALA A 292 -9.59 -2.10 8.52
N SER A 293 -8.54 -1.32 8.82
CA SER A 293 -8.06 -1.06 10.18
C SER A 293 -8.70 0.17 10.85
N LYS A 294 -9.73 0.76 10.25
CA LYS A 294 -10.38 1.97 10.78
C LYS A 294 -9.40 3.12 11.11
N THR A 295 -8.40 3.33 10.25
CA THR A 295 -7.34 4.35 10.42
C THR A 295 -7.29 5.32 9.24
N ILE A 296 -8.47 5.68 8.69
CA ILE A 296 -8.59 6.50 7.48
C ILE A 296 -7.85 7.83 7.61
N LEU A 297 -8.00 8.52 8.74
CA LEU A 297 -7.35 9.82 8.98
C LEU A 297 -5.87 9.71 9.34
N LEU A 298 -5.36 8.52 9.69
CA LEU A 298 -3.92 8.27 9.84
C LEU A 298 -3.25 8.01 8.49
N LEU A 299 -4.00 7.62 7.46
CA LEU A 299 -3.47 7.32 6.12
C LEU A 299 -2.58 8.42 5.55
N PRO A 300 -2.96 9.72 5.54
CA PRO A 300 -2.09 10.79 5.04
C PRO A 300 -0.83 10.98 5.89
N ILE A 301 -0.83 10.59 7.15
CA ILE A 301 0.36 10.68 8.02
C ILE A 301 1.28 9.48 7.78
N ILE A 302 0.74 8.25 7.71
CA ILE A 302 1.50 7.04 7.33
C ILE A 302 2.11 7.21 5.94
N GLY A 303 1.33 7.76 5.00
CA GLY A 303 1.74 8.04 3.63
C GLY A 303 2.31 9.45 3.41
N ALA A 304 2.87 10.11 4.43
CA ALA A 304 3.28 11.52 4.37
C ALA A 304 4.16 11.84 3.16
N LEU A 305 5.09 10.96 2.81
CA LEU A 305 5.94 11.15 1.64
C LEU A 305 5.14 11.16 0.33
N PHE A 306 4.18 10.25 0.18
CA PHE A 306 3.30 10.18 -1.00
C PHE A 306 2.44 11.44 -1.11
N VAL A 307 1.95 11.95 0.02
CA VAL A 307 1.21 13.21 0.11
C VAL A 307 2.08 14.38 -0.31
N ILE A 308 3.32 14.49 0.19
CA ILE A 308 4.26 15.56 -0.14
C ILE A 308 4.58 15.54 -1.65
N CYS A 309 4.89 14.38 -2.21
CA CYS A 309 5.17 14.24 -3.64
C CYS A 309 3.97 14.66 -4.49
N THR A 310 2.76 14.18 -4.15
CA THR A 310 1.53 14.52 -4.86
C THR A 310 1.18 16.00 -4.73
N ALA A 311 1.24 16.55 -3.52
CA ALA A 311 0.97 17.97 -3.25
C ALA A 311 1.91 18.88 -4.05
N SER A 312 3.19 18.52 -4.19
CA SER A 312 4.14 19.28 -5.00
C SER A 312 3.72 19.38 -6.46
N VAL A 313 3.15 18.29 -7.02
CA VAL A 313 2.62 18.29 -8.40
C VAL A 313 1.36 19.16 -8.49
N MET A 314 0.45 19.03 -7.54
CA MET A 314 -0.78 19.82 -7.50
C MET A 314 -0.46 21.34 -7.40
N ILE A 315 0.44 21.72 -6.49
CA ILE A 315 0.89 23.10 -6.32
C ILE A 315 1.53 23.62 -7.61
N GLN A 316 2.42 22.85 -8.22
CA GLN A 316 3.09 23.23 -9.48
C GLN A 316 2.08 23.47 -10.61
N VAL A 317 1.17 22.50 -10.82
CA VAL A 317 0.17 22.59 -11.90
C VAL A 317 -0.78 23.77 -11.67
N THR A 318 -1.26 23.94 -10.43
CA THR A 318 -2.17 25.03 -10.08
C THR A 318 -1.49 26.39 -10.26
N SER A 319 -0.28 26.58 -9.72
CA SER A 319 0.47 27.82 -9.88
C SER A 319 0.71 28.14 -11.35
N PHE A 320 1.16 27.16 -12.14
CA PHE A 320 1.44 27.38 -13.56
C PHE A 320 0.18 27.74 -14.35
N LYS A 321 -0.97 27.10 -14.07
CA LYS A 321 -2.24 27.45 -14.71
C LYS A 321 -2.75 28.84 -14.33
N LEU A 322 -2.57 29.26 -13.08
CA LEU A 322 -3.11 30.52 -12.58
C LEU A 322 -2.17 31.72 -12.85
N THR A 323 -0.86 31.50 -12.78
CA THR A 323 0.12 32.60 -12.81
C THR A 323 1.15 32.51 -13.94
N GLY A 324 1.20 31.40 -14.66
CA GLY A 324 2.25 31.11 -15.66
C GLY A 324 3.64 30.85 -15.05
N ARG A 325 3.76 30.81 -13.70
CA ARG A 325 5.04 30.64 -13.01
C ARG A 325 5.16 29.27 -12.37
N ARG A 326 6.35 28.70 -12.41
CA ARG A 326 6.70 27.45 -11.72
C ARG A 326 7.13 27.75 -10.28
N VAL A 327 6.60 26.99 -9.30
CA VAL A 327 7.03 27.04 -7.89
C VAL A 327 8.31 26.23 -7.72
N PHE A 328 8.34 25.02 -8.25
CA PHE A 328 9.48 24.11 -8.18
C PHE A 328 10.22 24.08 -9.53
N ARG A 329 11.53 23.80 -9.52
CA ARG A 329 12.32 23.60 -10.75
C ARG A 329 11.72 22.49 -11.60
N MET A 330 11.28 21.40 -10.94
CA MET A 330 10.57 20.28 -11.51
C MET A 330 9.66 19.65 -10.46
N SER A 331 8.56 19.03 -10.85
CA SER A 331 7.68 18.23 -9.99
C SER A 331 7.51 16.81 -10.57
N PRO A 332 7.35 15.77 -9.75
CA PRO A 332 7.28 15.78 -8.27
C PRO A 332 8.57 16.27 -7.60
N ILE A 333 8.45 16.62 -6.29
CA ILE A 333 9.48 17.38 -5.55
C ILE A 333 10.86 16.71 -5.48
N GLN A 334 10.96 15.38 -5.61
CA GLN A 334 12.26 14.69 -5.65
C GLN A 334 13.12 15.19 -6.81
N HIS A 335 12.53 15.47 -7.97
CA HIS A 335 13.26 15.99 -9.14
C HIS A 335 13.68 17.45 -9.00
N HIS A 336 13.00 18.22 -8.11
CA HIS A 336 13.47 19.57 -7.75
C HIS A 336 14.85 19.51 -7.10
N PHE A 337 15.07 18.55 -6.20
CA PHE A 337 16.35 18.38 -5.50
C PHE A 337 17.43 17.80 -6.41
N GLU A 338 17.09 16.90 -7.37
CA GLU A 338 18.05 16.47 -8.40
C GLU A 338 18.57 17.68 -9.21
N LEU A 339 17.65 18.53 -9.68
CA LEU A 339 18.01 19.77 -10.40
C LEU A 339 18.69 20.83 -9.51
N ALA A 340 18.63 20.66 -8.19
CA ALA A 340 19.41 21.46 -7.23
C ALA A 340 20.81 20.87 -6.97
N GLY A 341 21.15 19.73 -7.60
CA GLY A 341 22.47 19.10 -7.53
C GLY A 341 22.64 18.06 -6.42
N TRP A 342 21.56 17.61 -5.78
CA TRP A 342 21.65 16.51 -4.81
C TRP A 342 21.79 15.19 -5.52
N SER A 343 22.60 14.28 -4.95
CA SER A 343 22.69 12.91 -5.47
C SER A 343 21.39 12.15 -5.22
N GLU A 344 21.03 11.24 -6.12
CA GLU A 344 19.83 10.39 -6.01
C GLU A 344 19.78 9.66 -4.65
N VAL A 345 20.86 9.04 -4.23
CA VAL A 345 20.95 8.34 -2.95
C VAL A 345 20.68 9.28 -1.77
N THR A 346 21.21 10.51 -1.80
CA THR A 346 20.97 11.51 -0.76
C THR A 346 19.48 11.86 -0.66
N ILE A 347 18.82 12.05 -1.80
CA ILE A 347 17.38 12.35 -1.84
C ILE A 347 16.59 11.17 -1.28
N VAL A 348 16.85 9.96 -1.75
CA VAL A 348 16.14 8.74 -1.32
C VAL A 348 16.26 8.54 0.18
N VAL A 349 17.47 8.60 0.74
CA VAL A 349 17.68 8.42 2.19
C VAL A 349 16.95 9.50 3.01
N ARG A 350 17.05 10.77 2.62
CA ARG A 350 16.37 11.86 3.32
C ARG A 350 14.85 11.74 3.24
N PHE A 351 14.31 11.30 2.12
CA PHE A 351 12.89 11.10 1.92
C PHE A 351 12.38 9.87 2.69
N TRP A 352 13.19 8.82 2.83
CA TRP A 352 12.88 7.70 3.73
C TRP A 352 12.83 8.14 5.19
N ILE A 353 13.71 9.07 5.61
CA ILE A 353 13.64 9.65 6.97
C ILE A 353 12.31 10.38 7.16
N ILE A 354 11.85 11.16 6.16
CA ILE A 354 10.54 11.82 6.21
C ILE A 354 9.41 10.81 6.30
N ALA A 355 9.44 9.75 5.48
CA ALA A 355 8.45 8.67 5.54
C ALA A 355 8.45 7.98 6.91
N GLY A 356 9.64 7.67 7.46
CA GLY A 356 9.80 7.06 8.79
C GLY A 356 9.27 7.95 9.92
N ILE A 357 9.51 9.25 9.86
CA ILE A 357 8.94 10.22 10.81
C ILE A 357 7.40 10.22 10.72
N GLY A 358 6.83 10.24 9.51
CA GLY A 358 5.38 10.14 9.33
C GLY A 358 4.81 8.87 9.96
N VAL A 359 5.42 7.73 9.69
CA VAL A 359 5.03 6.44 10.29
C VAL A 359 5.15 6.48 11.83
N ALA A 360 6.23 7.01 12.37
CA ALA A 360 6.43 7.11 13.82
C ALA A 360 5.36 8.01 14.48
N ILE A 361 5.02 9.15 13.86
CA ILE A 361 3.96 10.04 14.33
C ILE A 361 2.60 9.34 14.29
N ALA A 362 2.27 8.63 13.19
CA ALA A 362 1.01 7.93 13.05
C ALA A 362 0.85 6.82 14.11
N LEU A 363 1.89 6.02 14.33
CA LEU A 363 1.90 5.01 15.39
C LEU A 363 1.83 5.66 16.78
N GLY A 364 2.51 6.80 16.97
CA GLY A 364 2.41 7.59 18.21
C GLY A 364 0.97 8.00 18.51
N PHE A 365 0.24 8.53 17.51
CA PHE A 365 -1.19 8.86 17.67
C PHE A 365 -2.05 7.63 17.93
N PHE A 366 -1.79 6.54 17.22
CA PHE A 366 -2.52 5.28 17.40
C PHE A 366 -2.40 4.76 18.83
N PHE A 367 -1.19 4.69 19.37
CA PHE A 367 -0.96 4.23 20.76
C PHE A 367 -1.37 5.25 21.81
N ALA A 368 -1.24 6.56 21.54
CA ALA A 368 -1.69 7.60 22.46
C ALA A 368 -3.20 7.56 22.68
N ASP A 369 -3.99 7.27 21.62
CA ASP A 369 -5.44 7.11 21.76
C ASP A 369 -5.79 5.91 22.64
N PHE A 370 -5.11 4.78 22.47
CA PHE A 370 -5.27 3.60 23.32
C PHE A 370 -4.96 3.92 24.79
N LEU A 371 -3.82 4.56 25.06
CA LEU A 371 -3.42 4.93 26.43
C LEU A 371 -4.36 5.93 27.08
N ARG A 372 -4.93 6.87 26.32
CA ARG A 372 -5.92 7.84 26.80
C ARG A 372 -7.22 7.16 27.31
N ILE A 373 -7.62 6.07 26.67
CA ILE A 373 -8.82 5.31 27.05
C ILE A 373 -8.52 4.36 28.21
N ALA A 374 -7.28 3.86 28.30
CA ALA A 374 -6.83 2.91 29.33
C ALA A 374 -6.56 3.54 30.72
N GLY A 375 -6.25 4.85 30.78
CA GLY A 375 -6.00 5.62 32.01
C GLY A 375 -7.16 6.48 32.42
#